data_9f1933ef2133c283d54325e0924a36aa
#
_entry.id   9f1933ef2133c283d54325e0924a36aa
#
_cell.length_a   1.000
_cell.length_b   1.000
_cell.length_c   1.000
_cell.angle_alpha   90.00
_cell.angle_beta   90.00
_cell.angle_gamma   90.00
#
_symmetry.space_group_name_H-M   'P 1'
#
loop_
_entity.id
_entity.type
_entity.pdbx_description
1 polymer ?
#
loop_
_entity_poly.entity_id
_entity_poly.type
_entity_poly.pdbx_seq_one_letter_code
_entity_poly.pdbx_strand_id
1 'polypeptide(L)'
;DPDPPGLQEALALVPEGEGRRDLVTLAAATAGMDARVLLDWLDDMGFPANDRDTVAAASRFSTGAPLRAARTPAEVARAARGAPIEAVALAGGENARRWIDDLRHVNLDITGDDLLAAGVPQGPEIGARLRRALDRKLDGEISGRDAELAAALE
;
A
#
# COMPACT_ATOMS: atom_id res chain seq x y z
N ASP A 1 18.67 -9.87 -22.76
CA ASP A 1 17.38 -9.22 -23.01
C ASP A 1 17.24 -8.01 -22.08
N PRO A 2 16.86 -6.86 -22.58
CA PRO A 2 16.84 -5.67 -21.73
C PRO A 2 15.82 -5.86 -20.61
N ASP A 3 16.22 -5.49 -19.40
CA ASP A 3 15.33 -5.44 -18.23
C ASP A 3 14.02 -4.72 -18.60
N PRO A 4 12.86 -5.21 -18.15
CA PRO A 4 11.61 -4.51 -18.34
C PRO A 4 11.73 -3.05 -17.91
N PRO A 5 11.19 -2.09 -18.67
CA PRO A 5 11.26 -0.69 -18.28
C PRO A 5 10.77 -0.50 -16.84
N GLY A 6 11.61 0.10 -16.00
CA GLY A 6 11.29 0.37 -14.60
C GLY A 6 11.63 -0.73 -13.60
N LEU A 7 12.10 -1.92 -14.03
CA LEU A 7 12.47 -2.98 -13.09
C LEU A 7 13.60 -2.56 -12.16
N GLN A 8 14.65 -1.92 -12.68
CA GLN A 8 15.78 -1.46 -11.85
C GLN A 8 15.33 -0.42 -10.82
N GLU A 9 14.44 0.49 -11.20
CA GLU A 9 13.84 1.45 -10.28
C GLU A 9 13.01 0.73 -9.20
N ALA A 10 12.17 -0.21 -9.59
CA ALA A 10 11.37 -1.01 -8.67
C ALA A 10 12.24 -1.77 -7.66
N LEU A 11 13.32 -2.43 -8.14
CA LEU A 11 14.25 -3.15 -7.28
C LEU A 11 14.98 -2.23 -6.30
N ALA A 12 15.27 -0.99 -6.72
CA ALA A 12 15.89 0.01 -5.86
C ALA A 12 14.93 0.56 -4.78
N LEU A 13 13.61 0.53 -5.05
CA LEU A 13 12.59 0.97 -4.11
C LEU A 13 12.29 -0.06 -3.01
N VAL A 14 12.61 -1.33 -3.20
CA VAL A 14 12.36 -2.38 -2.19
C VAL A 14 13.36 -2.23 -1.06
N PRO A 15 12.93 -1.92 0.18
CA PRO A 15 13.82 -1.77 1.31
C PRO A 15 14.52 -3.09 1.67
N GLU A 16 15.74 -3.00 2.16
CA GLU A 16 16.47 -4.17 2.63
C GLU A 16 15.77 -4.81 3.83
N GLY A 17 15.53 -6.11 3.74
CA GLY A 17 14.92 -6.89 4.83
C GLY A 17 13.40 -6.80 4.94
N GLU A 18 12.74 -5.97 4.13
CA GLU A 18 11.27 -5.82 4.21
C GLU A 18 10.51 -6.38 3.02
N GLY A 19 11.15 -6.50 1.85
CA GLY A 19 10.52 -7.00 0.63
C GLY A 19 11.37 -8.02 -0.10
N ARG A 20 10.78 -8.67 -1.07
CA ARG A 20 11.33 -9.76 -1.87
C ARG A 20 11.61 -9.30 -3.30
N ARG A 21 12.87 -8.94 -3.60
CA ARG A 21 13.30 -8.51 -4.93
C ARG A 21 13.12 -9.57 -6.02
N ASP A 22 13.25 -10.84 -5.65
CA ASP A 22 12.99 -11.97 -6.55
C ASP A 22 11.51 -12.02 -6.97
N LEU A 23 10.58 -11.75 -6.04
CA LEU A 23 9.15 -11.69 -6.35
C LEU A 23 8.79 -10.46 -7.20
N VAL A 24 9.46 -9.32 -7.02
CA VAL A 24 9.33 -8.15 -7.91
C VAL A 24 9.75 -8.51 -9.33
N THR A 25 10.88 -9.18 -9.49
CA THR A 25 11.36 -9.61 -10.81
C THR A 25 10.38 -10.56 -11.47
N LEU A 26 9.87 -11.54 -10.72
CA LEU A 26 8.89 -12.50 -11.22
C LEU A 26 7.58 -11.81 -11.62
N ALA A 27 7.08 -10.91 -10.79
CA ALA A 27 5.86 -10.14 -11.08
C ALA A 27 6.01 -9.26 -12.32
N ALA A 28 7.18 -8.64 -12.50
CA ALA A 28 7.48 -7.87 -13.70
C ALA A 28 7.51 -8.75 -14.96
N ALA A 29 8.11 -9.92 -14.87
CA ALA A 29 8.19 -10.89 -15.97
C ALA A 29 6.82 -11.48 -16.34
N THR A 30 5.91 -11.57 -15.39
CA THR A 30 4.53 -12.08 -15.58
C THR A 30 3.48 -11.00 -15.77
N ALA A 31 3.90 -9.74 -15.83
CA ALA A 31 3.01 -8.62 -16.07
C ALA A 31 2.25 -8.80 -17.40
N GLY A 32 0.92 -8.66 -17.33
CA GLY A 32 0.05 -8.86 -18.50
C GLY A 32 -0.47 -10.30 -18.66
N MET A 33 -0.02 -11.25 -17.86
CA MET A 33 -0.66 -12.56 -17.81
C MET A 33 -2.06 -12.46 -17.21
N ASP A 34 -2.99 -13.30 -17.69
CA ASP A 34 -4.26 -13.46 -17.03
C ASP A 34 -4.08 -13.94 -15.59
N ALA A 35 -4.80 -13.32 -14.65
CA ALA A 35 -4.60 -13.56 -13.22
C ALA A 35 -4.82 -15.02 -12.81
N ARG A 36 -5.77 -15.71 -13.46
CA ARG A 36 -6.06 -17.11 -13.17
C ARG A 36 -4.96 -18.01 -13.70
N VAL A 37 -4.52 -17.76 -14.92
CA VAL A 37 -3.40 -18.51 -15.55
C VAL A 37 -2.13 -18.34 -14.73
N LEU A 38 -1.86 -17.13 -14.24
CA LEU A 38 -0.70 -16.87 -13.39
C LEU A 38 -0.78 -17.64 -12.07
N LEU A 39 -1.93 -17.64 -11.40
CA LEU A 39 -2.10 -18.36 -10.14
C LEU A 39 -1.95 -19.87 -10.33
N ASP A 40 -2.61 -20.45 -11.34
CA ASP A 40 -2.51 -21.87 -11.65
C ASP A 40 -1.05 -22.26 -11.95
N TRP A 41 -0.34 -21.46 -12.73
CA TRP A 41 1.08 -21.70 -13.05
C TRP A 41 1.99 -21.63 -11.81
N LEU A 42 1.78 -20.64 -10.93
CA LEU A 42 2.55 -20.53 -9.68
C LEU A 42 2.26 -21.70 -8.73
N ASP A 43 1.03 -22.17 -8.66
CA ASP A 43 0.65 -23.37 -7.89
C ASP A 43 1.33 -24.63 -8.45
N ASP A 44 1.33 -24.82 -9.76
CA ASP A 44 1.99 -25.95 -10.44
C ASP A 44 3.52 -25.94 -10.21
N MET A 45 4.11 -24.75 -10.11
CA MET A 45 5.52 -24.57 -9.79
C MET A 45 5.84 -24.75 -8.30
N GLY A 46 4.84 -24.95 -7.45
CA GLY A 46 5.01 -25.19 -6.01
C GLY A 46 5.34 -23.96 -5.18
N PHE A 47 4.95 -22.76 -5.63
CA PHE A 47 5.17 -21.55 -4.85
C PHE A 47 4.35 -21.59 -3.55
N PRO A 48 4.93 -21.16 -2.41
CA PRO A 48 4.17 -20.94 -1.18
C PRO A 48 3.02 -19.97 -1.42
N ALA A 49 1.88 -20.20 -0.77
CA ALA A 49 0.66 -19.40 -0.97
C ALA A 49 0.91 -17.89 -0.81
N ASN A 50 1.70 -17.51 0.20
CA ASN A 50 2.03 -16.10 0.45
C ASN A 50 2.84 -15.47 -0.69
N ASP A 51 3.83 -16.19 -1.21
CA ASP A 51 4.67 -15.72 -2.34
C ASP A 51 3.84 -15.62 -3.62
N ARG A 52 3.02 -16.63 -3.90
CA ARG A 52 2.06 -16.65 -5.01
C ARG A 52 1.13 -15.45 -4.97
N ASP A 53 0.50 -15.18 -3.81
CA ASP A 53 -0.44 -14.08 -3.64
C ASP A 53 0.26 -12.72 -3.80
N THR A 54 1.51 -12.61 -3.34
CA THR A 54 2.35 -11.41 -3.53
C THR A 54 2.65 -11.17 -5.00
N VAL A 55 3.08 -12.19 -5.74
CA VAL A 55 3.34 -12.08 -7.19
C VAL A 55 2.08 -11.72 -7.96
N ALA A 56 0.96 -12.38 -7.66
CA ALA A 56 -0.32 -12.09 -8.31
C ALA A 56 -0.82 -10.67 -8.01
N ALA A 57 -0.67 -10.19 -6.77
CA ALA A 57 -1.00 -8.82 -6.40
C ALA A 57 -0.09 -7.81 -7.12
N ALA A 58 1.23 -8.05 -7.15
CA ALA A 58 2.19 -7.17 -7.80
C ALA A 58 2.00 -7.13 -9.33
N SER A 59 1.74 -8.27 -9.96
CA SER A 59 1.45 -8.34 -11.39
C SER A 59 0.19 -7.54 -11.79
N ARG A 60 -0.87 -7.62 -11.00
CA ARG A 60 -2.10 -6.82 -11.20
C ARG A 60 -1.90 -5.33 -10.94
N PHE A 61 -1.09 -4.99 -9.94
CA PHE A 61 -0.80 -3.63 -9.53
C PHE A 61 0.24 -2.95 -10.43
N SER A 62 0.85 -3.69 -11.37
CA SER A 62 1.94 -3.21 -12.23
C SER A 62 1.60 -1.96 -13.04
N THR A 63 0.33 -1.73 -13.35
CA THR A 63 -0.09 -0.48 -14.00
C THR A 63 -0.02 0.70 -13.05
N GLY A 64 -0.21 0.48 -11.75
CA GLY A 64 -0.12 1.48 -10.69
C GLY A 64 -0.89 2.78 -10.96
N ALA A 65 -1.87 2.74 -11.87
CA ALA A 65 -2.54 3.94 -12.35
C ALA A 65 -3.16 4.80 -11.23
N PRO A 66 -3.87 4.24 -10.23
CA PRO A 66 -4.38 5.03 -9.11
C PRO A 66 -3.27 5.67 -8.29
N LEU A 67 -2.18 4.93 -8.05
CA LEU A 67 -1.03 5.43 -7.28
C LEU A 67 -0.31 6.57 -8.01
N ARG A 68 -0.10 6.42 -9.31
CA ARG A 68 0.54 7.46 -10.13
C ARG A 68 -0.32 8.70 -10.30
N ALA A 69 -1.65 8.53 -10.35
CA ALA A 69 -2.60 9.63 -10.48
C ALA A 69 -2.86 10.39 -9.18
N ALA A 70 -2.49 9.82 -8.02
CA ALA A 70 -2.68 10.42 -6.72
C ALA A 70 -1.94 11.77 -6.62
N ARG A 71 -2.63 12.78 -6.08
CA ARG A 71 -2.13 14.15 -5.96
C ARG A 71 -1.83 14.55 -4.53
N THR A 72 -2.52 13.94 -3.56
CA THR A 72 -2.31 14.21 -2.14
C THR A 72 -1.73 13.00 -1.42
N PRO A 73 -1.06 13.19 -0.27
CA PRO A 73 -0.56 12.10 0.55
C PRO A 73 -1.63 11.08 0.95
N ALA A 74 -2.83 11.56 1.27
CA ALA A 74 -3.97 10.70 1.61
C ALA A 74 -4.41 9.85 0.40
N GLU A 75 -4.40 10.41 -0.82
CA GLU A 75 -4.70 9.66 -2.04
C GLU A 75 -3.64 8.59 -2.32
N VAL A 76 -2.35 8.93 -2.12
CA VAL A 76 -1.25 7.96 -2.23
C VAL A 76 -1.45 6.81 -1.24
N ALA A 77 -1.73 7.12 0.02
CA ALA A 77 -1.96 6.13 1.05
C ALA A 77 -3.18 5.24 0.74
N ARG A 78 -4.25 5.80 0.23
CA ARG A 78 -5.44 5.03 -0.18
C ARG A 78 -5.15 4.10 -1.34
N ALA A 79 -4.38 4.55 -2.34
CA ALA A 79 -4.02 3.76 -3.51
C ALA A 79 -3.07 2.60 -3.17
N ALA A 80 -2.15 2.80 -2.21
CA ALA A 80 -1.16 1.80 -1.80
C ALA A 80 -1.63 0.87 -0.66
N ARG A 81 -2.68 1.25 0.06
CA ARG A 81 -3.16 0.52 1.24
C ARG A 81 -3.57 -0.91 0.90
N GLY A 82 -3.02 -1.88 1.64
CA GLY A 82 -3.29 -3.29 1.44
C GLY A 82 -2.52 -3.94 0.29
N ALA A 83 -1.78 -3.17 -0.50
CA ALA A 83 -0.88 -3.73 -1.50
C ALA A 83 0.44 -4.16 -0.84
N PRO A 84 1.03 -5.30 -1.24
CA PRO A 84 2.37 -5.66 -0.80
C PRO A 84 3.40 -4.64 -1.30
N ILE A 85 4.50 -4.50 -0.57
CA ILE A 85 5.54 -3.51 -0.90
C ILE A 85 6.13 -3.74 -2.30
N GLU A 86 6.21 -4.99 -2.72
CA GLU A 86 6.63 -5.40 -4.06
C GLU A 86 5.72 -4.82 -5.15
N ALA A 87 4.42 -4.81 -4.92
CA ALA A 87 3.45 -4.24 -5.84
C ALA A 87 3.61 -2.71 -5.96
N VAL A 88 3.79 -2.03 -4.83
CA VAL A 88 4.01 -0.58 -4.81
C VAL A 88 5.33 -0.21 -5.48
N ALA A 89 6.40 -0.97 -5.19
CA ALA A 89 7.70 -0.77 -5.82
C ALA A 89 7.63 -0.97 -7.35
N LEU A 90 6.92 -2.01 -7.80
CA LEU A 90 6.75 -2.28 -9.23
C LEU A 90 5.92 -1.20 -9.95
N ALA A 91 4.97 -0.57 -9.26
CA ALA A 91 4.26 0.58 -9.80
C ALA A 91 5.19 1.76 -10.08
N GLY A 92 6.25 1.91 -9.27
CA GLY A 92 7.29 2.91 -9.46
C GLY A 92 6.84 4.36 -9.29
N GLY A 93 7.75 5.28 -9.55
CA GLY A 93 7.49 6.71 -9.54
C GLY A 93 7.56 7.35 -8.15
N GLU A 94 7.39 8.68 -8.13
CA GLU A 94 7.54 9.50 -6.92
C GLU A 94 6.57 9.11 -5.80
N ASN A 95 5.32 8.80 -6.15
CA ASN A 95 4.31 8.41 -5.16
C ASN A 95 4.62 7.05 -4.50
N ALA A 96 5.16 6.09 -5.26
CA ALA A 96 5.61 4.81 -4.72
C ALA A 96 6.77 5.00 -3.74
N ARG A 97 7.76 5.81 -4.13
CA ARG A 97 8.87 6.20 -3.25
C ARG A 97 8.38 6.85 -1.97
N ARG A 98 7.55 7.88 -2.09
CA ARG A 98 6.98 8.61 -0.96
C ARG A 98 6.18 7.71 -0.01
N TRP A 99 5.44 6.77 -0.55
CA TRP A 99 4.73 5.78 0.26
C TRP A 99 5.70 4.89 1.05
N ILE A 100 6.69 4.32 0.36
CA ILE A 100 7.64 3.37 0.93
C ILE A 100 8.51 4.05 1.99
N ASP A 101 9.00 5.25 1.72
CA ASP A 101 9.95 5.94 2.60
C ASP A 101 9.25 6.62 3.78
N ASP A 102 8.09 7.23 3.57
CA ASP A 102 7.48 8.13 4.55
C ASP A 102 6.05 7.75 4.95
N LEU A 103 5.11 7.74 4.00
CA LEU A 103 3.69 7.79 4.32
C LEU A 103 3.16 6.54 5.02
N ARG A 104 3.70 5.37 4.73
CA ARG A 104 3.32 4.10 5.37
C ARG A 104 3.67 4.06 6.86
N HIS A 105 4.58 4.92 7.32
CA HIS A 105 5.01 5.02 8.70
C HIS A 105 4.20 6.04 9.52
N VAL A 106 3.34 6.81 8.86
CA VAL A 106 2.47 7.78 9.53
C VAL A 106 1.33 7.05 10.22
N ASN A 107 1.22 7.22 11.53
CA ASN A 107 0.17 6.63 12.36
C ASN A 107 -0.55 7.73 13.13
N LEU A 108 -1.78 7.44 13.56
CA LEU A 108 -2.49 8.30 14.50
C LEU A 108 -1.96 8.12 15.92
N ASP A 109 -2.03 9.17 16.72
CA ASP A 109 -1.77 9.13 18.17
C ASP A 109 -3.02 8.73 18.97
N ILE A 110 -4.17 8.58 18.30
CA ILE A 110 -5.43 8.10 18.85
C ILE A 110 -5.74 6.67 18.38
N THR A 111 -6.58 5.98 19.13
CA THR A 111 -7.03 4.62 18.86
C THR A 111 -8.56 4.51 18.81
N GLY A 112 -9.07 3.33 18.48
CA GLY A 112 -10.51 3.06 18.57
C GLY A 112 -11.06 3.20 19.98
N ASP A 113 -10.25 2.89 21.00
CA ASP A 113 -10.65 3.02 22.41
C ASP A 113 -10.86 4.47 22.82
N ASP A 114 -10.11 5.40 22.26
CA ASP A 114 -10.31 6.84 22.50
C ASP A 114 -11.66 7.29 21.95
N LEU A 115 -12.08 6.79 20.80
CA LEU A 115 -13.38 7.08 20.20
C LEU A 115 -14.53 6.44 21.02
N LEU A 116 -14.35 5.22 21.52
CA LEU A 116 -15.30 4.58 22.43
C LEU A 116 -15.46 5.39 23.71
N ALA A 117 -14.37 5.84 24.31
CA ALA A 117 -14.38 6.68 25.50
C ALA A 117 -15.05 8.04 25.25
N ALA A 118 -14.99 8.56 24.02
CA ALA A 118 -15.68 9.78 23.59
C ALA A 118 -17.15 9.55 23.21
N GLY A 119 -17.68 8.33 23.36
CA GLY A 119 -19.09 8.01 23.16
C GLY A 119 -19.46 7.55 21.74
N VAL A 120 -18.49 7.28 20.87
CA VAL A 120 -18.76 6.67 19.56
C VAL A 120 -19.15 5.20 19.77
N PRO A 121 -20.28 4.73 19.22
CA PRO A 121 -20.68 3.32 19.36
C PRO A 121 -19.68 2.38 18.73
N GLN A 122 -19.50 1.19 19.34
CA GLN A 122 -18.69 0.12 18.79
C GLN A 122 -19.25 -0.32 17.43
N GLY A 123 -18.41 -0.35 16.39
CA GLY A 123 -18.81 -0.76 15.05
C GLY A 123 -17.87 -0.25 13.96
N PRO A 124 -18.24 -0.45 12.69
CA PRO A 124 -17.43 -0.06 11.54
C PRO A 124 -17.21 1.47 11.45
N GLU A 125 -18.05 2.26 12.08
CA GLU A 125 -17.94 3.73 12.18
C GLU A 125 -16.59 4.15 12.80
N ILE A 126 -16.11 3.44 13.83
CA ILE A 126 -14.80 3.72 14.47
C ILE A 126 -13.68 3.67 13.44
N GLY A 127 -13.62 2.59 12.66
CA GLY A 127 -12.60 2.45 11.63
C GLY A 127 -12.71 3.51 10.52
N ALA A 128 -13.93 3.90 10.14
CA ALA A 128 -14.14 4.94 9.15
C ALA A 128 -13.67 6.32 9.65
N ARG A 129 -13.95 6.65 10.92
CA ARG A 129 -13.50 7.89 11.56
C ARG A 129 -11.99 7.98 11.70
N LEU A 130 -11.35 6.89 12.14
CA LEU A 130 -9.88 6.82 12.22
C LEU A 130 -9.24 6.99 10.84
N ARG A 131 -9.79 6.38 9.80
CA ARG A 131 -9.27 6.56 8.43
C ARG A 131 -9.39 8.01 7.96
N ARG A 132 -10.51 8.69 8.22
CA ARG A 132 -10.67 10.12 7.86
C ARG A 132 -9.67 11.00 8.61
N ALA A 133 -9.47 10.76 9.90
CA ALA A 133 -8.49 11.49 10.69
C ALA A 133 -7.05 11.25 10.18
N LEU A 134 -6.71 9.99 9.81
CA LEU A 134 -5.43 9.66 9.21
C LEU A 134 -5.22 10.35 7.87
N ASP A 135 -6.23 10.37 7.00
CA ASP A 135 -6.15 11.06 5.71
C ASP A 135 -5.86 12.57 5.91
N ARG A 136 -6.54 13.23 6.86
CA ARG A 136 -6.27 14.65 7.21
C ARG A 136 -4.88 14.86 7.81
N LYS A 137 -4.39 13.93 8.62
CA LYS A 137 -3.01 13.97 9.14
C LYS A 137 -1.99 13.83 8.02
N LEU A 138 -2.19 12.90 7.10
CA LEU A 138 -1.33 12.70 5.93
C LEU A 138 -1.27 13.93 5.04
N ASP A 139 -2.39 14.60 4.82
CA ASP A 139 -2.46 15.83 4.02
C ASP A 139 -1.97 17.07 4.79
N GLY A 140 -1.54 16.91 6.06
CA GLY A 140 -0.97 17.98 6.87
C GLY A 140 -1.99 18.96 7.44
N GLU A 141 -3.28 18.61 7.40
CA GLU A 141 -4.36 19.47 7.91
C GLU A 141 -4.45 19.47 9.44
N ILE A 142 -4.04 18.37 10.07
CA ILE A 142 -4.08 18.19 11.53
C ILE A 142 -2.77 17.60 12.05
N SER A 143 -2.43 17.92 13.29
CA SER A 143 -1.26 17.38 13.98
C SER A 143 -1.51 17.29 15.48
N GLY A 144 -1.11 16.16 16.07
CA GLY A 144 -1.22 15.91 17.50
C GLY A 144 -2.55 15.30 17.92
N ARG A 145 -2.52 14.62 19.06
CA ARG A 145 -3.61 13.79 19.59
C ARG A 145 -4.95 14.51 19.69
N ASP A 146 -4.96 15.75 20.19
CA ASP A 146 -6.21 16.50 20.41
C ASP A 146 -6.87 16.88 19.09
N ALA A 147 -6.09 17.31 18.08
CA ALA A 147 -6.58 17.62 16.75
C ALA A 147 -7.07 16.36 16.01
N GLU A 148 -6.38 15.25 16.18
CA GLU A 148 -6.78 13.95 15.61
C GLU A 148 -8.10 13.47 16.20
N LEU A 149 -8.27 13.58 17.54
CA LEU A 149 -9.51 13.20 18.21
C LEU A 149 -10.67 14.09 17.77
N ALA A 150 -10.47 15.40 17.72
CA ALA A 150 -11.49 16.34 17.23
C ALA A 150 -11.92 16.00 15.80
N ALA A 151 -10.96 15.76 14.91
CA ALA A 151 -11.23 15.39 13.51
C ALA A 151 -11.95 14.03 13.36
N ALA A 152 -11.68 13.09 14.25
CA ALA A 152 -12.35 11.79 14.24
C ALA A 152 -13.78 11.86 14.82
N LEU A 153 -14.10 12.87 15.62
CA LEU A 153 -15.43 13.06 16.20
C LEU A 153 -16.38 13.90 15.32
N GLU A 154 -15.85 14.60 14.31
CA GLU A 154 -16.65 15.26 13.27
C GLU A 154 -17.42 14.22 12.41
#